data_0f41a41df75ba42a48865eb1433c4046
#
_entry.id   0f41a41df75ba42a48865eb1433c4046
#
_cell.length_a   1.000
_cell.length_b   1.000
_cell.length_c   1.000
_cell.angle_alpha   90.00
_cell.angle_beta   90.00
_cell.angle_gamma   90.00
#
_symmetry.space_group_name_H-M   'P 1'
#
loop_
_entity.id
_entity.type
_entity.pdbx_description
1 polymer ?
#
loop_
_entity_poly.entity_id
_entity_poly.type
_entity_poly.pdbx_seq_one_letter_code
_entity_poly.pdbx_strand_id
1 'polypeptide(L)'
;MISPDKQYEADTNLYNPSEIEKKWQSIWTENNLYKTDELTENSDKFYALSMFPYPSGNLHMGHVRNYVITDLIARFQRFKGKSVLHPMGWDAFGLPAENAAIERGISPSVWTKKNISHMKSQLKLLGLSVDWDREFATCDENYYVWTQYLFLELYKAGLVYQKESEVNWDPIDTVSYTHLTLPTIYSV
;
A
#
# COMPACT_ATOMS: atom_id res chain seq x y z
N MET A 1 18.71 -48.65 23.60
CA MET A 1 17.24 -48.70 23.59
C MET A 1 16.75 -47.43 24.24
N ILE A 2 16.26 -46.49 23.46
CA ILE A 2 15.69 -45.24 23.98
C ILE A 2 14.20 -45.51 24.19
N SER A 3 13.75 -45.32 25.42
CA SER A 3 12.35 -45.54 25.85
C SER A 3 11.39 -44.63 25.05
N PRO A 4 10.28 -45.17 24.50
CA PRO A 4 9.38 -44.39 23.66
C PRO A 4 8.36 -43.48 24.40
N ASP A 5 8.41 -43.42 25.74
CA ASP A 5 7.39 -42.75 26.54
C ASP A 5 7.85 -41.45 27.24
N LYS A 6 8.59 -40.59 26.53
CA LYS A 6 8.57 -39.20 26.96
C LYS A 6 7.42 -38.49 26.22
N GLN A 7 6.24 -38.50 26.87
CA GLN A 7 5.23 -37.46 26.58
C GLN A 7 5.92 -36.10 26.77
N TYR A 8 6.15 -35.40 25.69
CA TYR A 8 6.49 -33.98 25.75
C TYR A 8 5.26 -33.26 26.29
N GLU A 9 5.24 -33.00 27.61
CA GLU A 9 4.34 -31.97 28.14
C GLU A 9 4.59 -30.71 27.32
N ALA A 10 3.56 -30.25 26.61
CA ALA A 10 3.63 -29.01 25.84
C ALA A 10 3.97 -27.91 26.85
N ASP A 11 5.14 -27.30 26.71
CA ASP A 11 5.56 -26.18 27.55
C ASP A 11 4.52 -25.07 27.40
N THR A 12 3.71 -24.86 28.44
CA THR A 12 2.63 -23.86 28.47
C THR A 12 3.14 -22.42 28.35
N ASN A 13 4.46 -22.22 28.34
CA ASN A 13 5.15 -20.94 28.15
C ASN A 13 5.61 -20.68 26.70
N LEU A 14 5.23 -21.53 25.76
CA LEU A 14 5.58 -21.28 24.36
C LEU A 14 4.90 -20.01 23.84
N TYR A 15 5.67 -19.23 23.08
CA TYR A 15 5.18 -18.05 22.39
C TYR A 15 3.98 -18.39 21.50
N ASN A 16 2.82 -17.77 21.79
CA ASN A 16 1.59 -17.91 20.99
C ASN A 16 1.39 -16.64 20.15
N PRO A 17 1.78 -16.65 18.86
CA PRO A 17 1.65 -15.47 18.00
C PRO A 17 0.22 -14.95 17.93
N SER A 18 -0.76 -15.85 17.83
CA SER A 18 -2.17 -15.50 17.64
C SER A 18 -2.76 -14.65 18.76
N GLU A 19 -2.26 -14.81 19.97
CA GLU A 19 -2.70 -14.04 21.15
C GLU A 19 -1.83 -12.81 21.37
N ILE A 20 -0.52 -12.99 21.30
CA ILE A 20 0.45 -11.95 21.64
C ILE A 20 0.43 -10.84 20.58
N GLU A 21 0.38 -11.18 19.29
CA GLU A 21 0.32 -10.19 18.20
C GLU A 21 -0.95 -9.36 18.28
N LYS A 22 -2.11 -9.97 18.47
CA LYS A 22 -3.38 -9.27 18.64
C LYS A 22 -3.36 -8.30 19.84
N LYS A 23 -2.85 -8.78 20.98
CA LYS A 23 -2.71 -7.96 22.18
C LYS A 23 -1.88 -6.70 21.91
N TRP A 24 -0.72 -6.85 21.28
CA TRP A 24 0.16 -5.72 21.05
C TRP A 24 -0.37 -4.78 19.96
N GLN A 25 -0.97 -5.30 18.90
CA GLN A 25 -1.60 -4.46 17.88
C GLN A 25 -2.75 -3.63 18.45
N SER A 26 -3.56 -4.17 19.36
CA SER A 26 -4.59 -3.39 20.08
C SER A 26 -3.96 -2.27 20.91
N ILE A 27 -2.94 -2.59 21.71
CA ILE A 27 -2.24 -1.61 22.55
C ILE A 27 -1.62 -0.48 21.69
N TRP A 28 -1.00 -0.81 20.57
CA TRP A 28 -0.43 0.19 19.65
C TRP A 28 -1.50 1.09 19.03
N THR A 29 -2.65 0.53 18.68
CA THR A 29 -3.77 1.28 18.11
C THR A 29 -4.41 2.20 19.16
N GLU A 30 -4.70 1.70 20.36
CA GLU A 30 -5.30 2.47 21.46
C GLU A 30 -4.43 3.66 21.90
N ASN A 31 -3.11 3.47 21.88
CA ASN A 31 -2.14 4.52 22.24
C ASN A 31 -1.69 5.39 21.07
N ASN A 32 -2.22 5.19 19.87
CA ASN A 32 -1.81 5.91 18.66
C ASN A 32 -0.28 5.90 18.45
N LEU A 33 0.38 4.77 18.74
CA LEU A 33 1.84 4.68 18.86
C LEU A 33 2.58 5.13 17.58
N TYR A 34 1.98 4.98 16.43
CA TYR A 34 2.60 5.26 15.14
C TYR A 34 2.07 6.52 14.47
N LYS A 35 1.24 7.29 15.17
CA LYS A 35 0.78 8.58 14.69
C LYS A 35 1.96 9.52 14.51
N THR A 36 1.99 10.22 13.39
CA THR A 36 3.02 11.21 13.11
C THR A 36 2.81 12.42 14.00
N ASP A 37 3.84 12.78 14.77
CA ASP A 37 3.81 13.96 15.64
C ASP A 37 3.67 15.25 14.82
N GLU A 38 3.13 16.29 15.46
CA GLU A 38 3.20 17.64 14.92
C GLU A 38 4.67 18.09 14.85
N LEU A 39 5.08 18.51 13.66
CA LEU A 39 6.46 18.86 13.40
C LEU A 39 6.78 20.25 13.96
N THR A 40 7.78 20.34 14.80
CA THR A 40 8.43 21.61 15.17
C THR A 40 9.57 21.91 14.20
N GLU A 41 10.04 23.16 14.15
CA GLU A 41 11.16 23.57 13.28
C GLU A 41 12.44 22.76 13.53
N ASN A 42 12.66 22.32 14.78
CA ASN A 42 13.85 21.58 15.21
C ASN A 42 13.68 20.06 15.18
N SER A 43 12.56 19.52 14.68
CA SER A 43 12.33 18.08 14.62
C SER A 43 13.26 17.42 13.60
N ASP A 44 14.01 16.39 14.01
CA ASP A 44 14.72 15.52 13.06
C ASP A 44 13.70 14.62 12.36
N LYS A 45 13.48 14.86 11.09
CA LYS A 45 12.38 14.30 10.28
C LYS A 45 12.86 13.13 9.45
N PHE A 46 11.99 12.12 9.29
CA PHE A 46 12.22 11.03 8.37
C PHE A 46 10.92 10.64 7.65
N TYR A 47 10.97 10.54 6.33
CA TYR A 47 9.86 10.10 5.51
C TYR A 47 10.11 8.66 5.05
N ALA A 48 9.35 7.71 5.60
CA ALA A 48 9.40 6.31 5.23
C ALA A 48 8.29 6.03 4.18
N LEU A 49 8.66 6.03 2.92
CA LEU A 49 7.72 5.80 1.81
C LEU A 49 8.05 4.49 1.11
N SER A 50 7.05 3.64 0.97
CA SER A 50 7.07 2.49 0.05
C SER A 50 6.12 2.72 -1.12
N MET A 51 6.31 1.99 -2.20
CA MET A 51 5.39 2.02 -3.33
C MET A 51 4.01 1.54 -2.88
N PHE A 52 2.97 2.34 -3.16
CA PHE A 52 1.61 2.03 -2.76
C PHE A 52 1.07 0.84 -3.55
N PRO A 53 0.25 -0.02 -2.93
CA PRO A 53 -0.35 -1.13 -3.63
C PRO A 53 -1.46 -0.67 -4.55
N TYR A 54 -1.61 -1.37 -5.66
CA TYR A 54 -2.81 -1.32 -6.47
C TYR A 54 -3.90 -2.20 -5.83
N PRO A 55 -5.12 -1.71 -5.58
CA PRO A 55 -6.15 -2.45 -4.88
C PRO A 55 -6.84 -3.48 -5.80
N SER A 56 -6.11 -4.54 -6.16
CA SER A 56 -6.56 -5.56 -7.12
C SER A 56 -7.10 -6.85 -6.49
N GLY A 57 -7.07 -6.98 -5.16
CA GLY A 57 -7.57 -8.18 -4.48
C GLY A 57 -6.80 -8.55 -3.22
N ASN A 58 -6.09 -9.67 -3.22
CA ASN A 58 -5.33 -10.14 -2.06
C ASN A 58 -3.89 -9.62 -2.08
N LEU A 59 -3.32 -9.44 -0.88
CA LEU A 59 -1.87 -9.27 -0.75
C LEU A 59 -1.15 -10.57 -1.14
N HIS A 60 0.06 -10.43 -1.65
CA HIS A 60 0.98 -11.52 -1.91
C HIS A 60 2.35 -11.24 -1.30
N MET A 61 3.26 -12.22 -1.32
CA MET A 61 4.58 -12.10 -0.69
C MET A 61 5.42 -10.92 -1.19
N GLY A 62 5.21 -10.46 -2.43
CA GLY A 62 5.85 -9.24 -2.95
C GLY A 62 5.44 -7.99 -2.17
N HIS A 63 4.17 -7.87 -1.82
CA HIS A 63 3.66 -6.80 -0.96
C HIS A 63 4.27 -6.89 0.45
N VAL A 64 4.28 -8.09 1.05
CA VAL A 64 4.86 -8.31 2.37
C VAL A 64 6.32 -7.87 2.40
N ARG A 65 7.12 -8.32 1.42
CA ARG A 65 8.53 -7.94 1.31
C ARG A 65 8.72 -6.43 1.23
N ASN A 66 7.95 -5.75 0.37
CA ASN A 66 8.07 -4.30 0.18
C ASN A 66 7.75 -3.55 1.48
N TYR A 67 6.62 -3.86 2.13
CA TYR A 67 6.17 -3.10 3.29
C TYR A 67 6.92 -3.42 4.57
N VAL A 68 7.33 -4.67 4.77
CA VAL A 68 8.12 -5.06 5.96
C VAL A 68 9.51 -4.42 5.95
N ILE A 69 10.17 -4.30 4.79
CA ILE A 69 11.46 -3.61 4.71
C ILE A 69 11.32 -2.14 5.06
N THR A 70 10.31 -1.46 4.51
CA THR A 70 10.05 -0.04 4.82
C THR A 70 9.66 0.14 6.29
N ASP A 71 8.86 -0.77 6.85
CA ASP A 71 8.46 -0.75 8.25
C ASP A 71 9.65 -0.91 9.20
N LEU A 72 10.57 -1.82 8.87
CA LEU A 72 11.83 -1.96 9.63
C LEU A 72 12.60 -0.65 9.68
N ILE A 73 12.75 0.02 8.54
CA ILE A 73 13.44 1.31 8.44
C ILE A 73 12.70 2.37 9.27
N ALA A 74 11.36 2.45 9.15
CA ALA A 74 10.55 3.41 9.90
C ALA A 74 10.71 3.21 11.41
N ARG A 75 10.62 1.97 11.91
CA ARG A 75 10.82 1.63 13.32
C ARG A 75 12.24 1.99 13.79
N PHE A 76 13.25 1.67 13.00
CA PHE A 76 14.63 1.98 13.33
C PHE A 76 14.86 3.49 13.44
N GLN A 77 14.28 4.29 12.54
CA GLN A 77 14.40 5.75 12.61
C GLN A 77 13.64 6.34 13.81
N ARG A 78 12.46 5.80 14.18
CA ARG A 78 11.77 6.16 15.43
C ARG A 78 12.62 5.80 16.66
N PHE A 79 13.24 4.62 16.66
CA PHE A 79 14.14 4.21 17.74
C PHE A 79 15.32 5.17 17.91
N LYS A 80 15.78 5.81 16.83
CA LYS A 80 16.80 6.87 16.85
C LYS A 80 16.27 8.23 17.30
N GLY A 81 15.01 8.34 17.67
CA GLY A 81 14.39 9.58 18.15
C GLY A 81 13.88 10.51 17.04
N LYS A 82 13.79 10.05 15.78
CA LYS A 82 13.26 10.87 14.70
C LYS A 82 11.73 10.91 14.69
N SER A 83 11.16 12.02 14.27
CA SER A 83 9.77 12.12 13.89
C SER A 83 9.58 11.48 12.51
N VAL A 84 8.83 10.37 12.46
CA VAL A 84 8.72 9.55 11.25
C VAL A 84 7.32 9.62 10.67
N LEU A 85 7.21 10.14 9.45
CA LEU A 85 6.02 10.00 8.61
C LEU A 85 6.10 8.67 7.85
N HIS A 86 5.22 7.74 8.18
CA HIS A 86 5.07 6.44 7.49
C HIS A 86 3.62 6.25 7.05
N PRO A 87 3.21 6.86 5.91
CA PRO A 87 1.85 6.80 5.43
C PRO A 87 1.58 5.51 4.66
N MET A 88 0.30 5.22 4.44
CA MET A 88 -0.17 4.24 3.46
C MET A 88 -1.06 4.93 2.43
N GLY A 89 -0.88 4.54 1.18
CA GLY A 89 -1.71 5.00 0.07
C GLY A 89 -2.20 3.83 -0.79
N TRP A 90 -3.13 4.14 -1.69
CA TRP A 90 -3.69 3.20 -2.66
C TRP A 90 -3.55 3.79 -4.05
N ASP A 91 -2.83 3.10 -4.92
CA ASP A 91 -2.79 3.43 -6.34
C ASP A 91 -4.08 2.92 -7.00
N ALA A 92 -5.11 3.78 -7.01
CA ALA A 92 -6.50 3.36 -7.15
C ALA A 92 -7.14 3.77 -8.48
N PHE A 93 -6.39 4.35 -9.40
CA PHE A 93 -6.81 4.60 -10.77
C PHE A 93 -6.29 3.52 -11.72
N GLY A 94 -7.01 3.31 -12.82
CA GLY A 94 -6.51 2.57 -13.96
C GLY A 94 -7.46 1.52 -14.51
N LEU A 95 -7.17 1.10 -15.76
CA LEU A 95 -7.92 0.13 -16.54
C LEU A 95 -8.14 -1.23 -15.84
N PRO A 96 -7.20 -1.80 -15.07
CA PRO A 96 -7.46 -3.09 -14.41
C PRO A 96 -8.65 -3.08 -13.46
N ALA A 97 -8.89 -1.97 -12.74
CA ALA A 97 -10.08 -1.85 -11.89
C ALA A 97 -11.36 -1.70 -12.71
N GLU A 98 -11.29 -0.97 -13.81
CA GLU A 98 -12.42 -0.77 -14.74
C GLU A 98 -12.79 -2.08 -15.42
N ASN A 99 -11.82 -2.82 -15.95
CA ASN A 99 -12.05 -4.11 -16.60
C ASN A 99 -12.64 -5.13 -15.62
N ALA A 100 -12.08 -5.26 -14.41
CA ALA A 100 -12.61 -6.14 -13.39
C ALA A 100 -14.05 -5.76 -12.97
N ALA A 101 -14.38 -4.47 -12.97
CA ALA A 101 -15.72 -4.00 -12.65
C ALA A 101 -16.71 -4.32 -13.80
N ILE A 102 -16.29 -4.17 -15.05
CA ILE A 102 -17.09 -4.54 -16.23
C ILE A 102 -17.39 -6.03 -16.21
N GLU A 103 -16.38 -6.88 -16.04
CA GLU A 103 -16.55 -8.35 -15.98
C GLU A 103 -17.55 -8.80 -14.90
N ARG A 104 -17.60 -8.07 -13.79
CA ARG A 104 -18.46 -8.37 -12.62
C ARG A 104 -19.78 -7.61 -12.62
N GLY A 105 -20.02 -6.72 -13.57
CA GLY A 105 -21.23 -5.90 -13.66
C GLY A 105 -21.39 -4.93 -12.46
N ILE A 106 -20.32 -4.43 -11.91
CA ILE A 106 -20.32 -3.50 -10.76
C ILE A 106 -19.58 -2.20 -11.11
N SER A 107 -19.83 -1.13 -10.34
CA SER A 107 -19.10 0.13 -10.51
C SER A 107 -17.62 -0.03 -10.13
N PRO A 108 -16.67 0.54 -10.92
CA PRO A 108 -15.24 0.58 -10.57
C PRO A 108 -14.98 1.15 -9.17
N SER A 109 -15.69 2.20 -8.78
CA SER A 109 -15.58 2.80 -7.45
C SER A 109 -15.94 1.82 -6.33
N VAL A 110 -17.02 1.05 -6.50
CA VAL A 110 -17.46 0.05 -5.51
C VAL A 110 -16.42 -1.08 -5.42
N TRP A 111 -15.93 -1.56 -6.55
CA TRP A 111 -14.90 -2.59 -6.61
C TRP A 111 -13.61 -2.15 -5.91
N THR A 112 -13.11 -0.98 -6.26
CA THR A 112 -11.88 -0.40 -5.70
C THR A 112 -11.98 -0.22 -4.19
N LYS A 113 -13.05 0.40 -3.68
CA LYS A 113 -13.25 0.60 -2.23
C LYS A 113 -13.34 -0.72 -1.46
N LYS A 114 -13.98 -1.73 -2.04
CA LYS A 114 -14.06 -3.08 -1.45
C LYS A 114 -12.66 -3.70 -1.34
N ASN A 115 -11.85 -3.62 -2.38
CA ASN A 115 -10.49 -4.14 -2.38
C ASN A 115 -9.57 -3.39 -1.41
N ILE A 116 -9.67 -2.06 -1.35
CA ILE A 116 -8.94 -1.25 -0.35
C ILE A 116 -9.26 -1.73 1.06
N SER A 117 -10.54 -1.86 1.40
CA SER A 117 -10.96 -2.33 2.72
C SER A 117 -10.42 -3.73 3.03
N HIS A 118 -10.46 -4.64 2.06
CA HIS A 118 -9.96 -5.99 2.21
C HIS A 118 -8.43 -6.02 2.41
N MET A 119 -7.67 -5.39 1.52
CA MET A 119 -6.21 -5.34 1.62
C MET A 119 -5.73 -4.60 2.87
N LYS A 120 -6.45 -3.53 3.29
CA LYS A 120 -6.17 -2.84 4.56
C LYS A 120 -6.28 -3.78 5.75
N SER A 121 -7.30 -4.64 5.78
CA SER A 121 -7.44 -5.63 6.85
C SER A 121 -6.27 -6.61 6.88
N GLN A 122 -5.78 -7.05 5.73
CA GLN A 122 -4.61 -7.91 5.62
C GLN A 122 -3.31 -7.19 6.04
N LEU A 123 -3.12 -5.92 5.63
CA LEU A 123 -1.96 -5.12 6.06
C LEU A 123 -1.92 -4.88 7.57
N LYS A 124 -3.08 -4.68 8.19
CA LYS A 124 -3.18 -4.54 9.64
C LYS A 124 -2.73 -5.80 10.38
N LEU A 125 -3.02 -6.99 9.83
CA LEU A 125 -2.55 -8.26 10.42
C LEU A 125 -1.02 -8.40 10.43
N LEU A 126 -0.32 -7.71 9.51
CA LEU A 126 1.15 -7.69 9.51
C LEU A 126 1.73 -6.83 10.66
N GLY A 127 0.92 -6.06 11.35
CA GLY A 127 1.35 -5.22 12.47
C GLY A 127 2.32 -4.10 12.07
N LEU A 128 2.19 -3.56 10.86
CA LEU A 128 3.07 -2.50 10.35
C LEU A 128 2.88 -1.20 11.14
N SER A 129 3.97 -0.44 11.30
CA SER A 129 3.99 0.85 12.00
C SER A 129 3.54 2.02 11.11
N VAL A 130 2.44 1.81 10.39
CA VAL A 130 1.85 2.80 9.51
C VAL A 130 0.99 3.78 10.29
N ASP A 131 1.09 5.05 9.95
CA ASP A 131 0.15 6.09 10.38
C ASP A 131 -1.12 6.03 9.52
N TRP A 132 -2.13 5.30 9.99
CA TRP A 132 -3.39 5.10 9.28
C TRP A 132 -4.26 6.37 9.21
N ASP A 133 -3.97 7.41 10.00
CA ASP A 133 -4.62 8.72 9.89
C ASP A 133 -4.13 9.49 8.64
N ARG A 134 -3.01 9.06 8.09
CA ARG A 134 -2.42 9.58 6.85
C ARG A 134 -2.67 8.68 5.64
N GLU A 135 -3.69 7.82 5.71
CA GLU A 135 -4.13 7.00 4.59
C GLU A 135 -4.81 7.85 3.52
N PHE A 136 -4.59 7.52 2.24
CA PHE A 136 -5.26 8.16 1.11
C PHE A 136 -5.37 7.20 -0.08
N ALA A 137 -6.26 7.50 -1.01
CA ALA A 137 -6.33 6.85 -2.31
C ALA A 137 -6.15 7.88 -3.43
N THR A 138 -5.42 7.49 -4.48
CA THR A 138 -5.17 8.39 -5.61
C THR A 138 -6.43 8.79 -6.38
N CYS A 139 -7.52 8.01 -6.22
CA CYS A 139 -8.84 8.29 -6.79
C CYS A 139 -9.71 9.21 -5.93
N ASP A 140 -9.26 9.63 -4.75
CA ASP A 140 -10.00 10.57 -3.91
C ASP A 140 -9.85 12.01 -4.45
N GLU A 141 -10.95 12.79 -4.35
CA GLU A 141 -10.99 14.16 -4.88
C GLU A 141 -9.92 15.06 -4.26
N ASN A 142 -9.70 14.95 -2.96
CA ASN A 142 -8.69 15.71 -2.23
C ASN A 142 -7.25 15.34 -2.64
N TYR A 143 -7.04 14.20 -3.30
CA TYR A 143 -5.75 13.82 -3.86
C TYR A 143 -5.62 14.26 -5.32
N TYR A 144 -6.53 13.85 -6.23
CA TYR A 144 -6.34 14.10 -7.65
C TYR A 144 -6.51 15.58 -8.05
N VAL A 145 -7.14 16.40 -7.23
CA VAL A 145 -7.20 17.86 -7.46
C VAL A 145 -5.79 18.46 -7.63
N TRP A 146 -4.79 17.94 -6.93
CA TRP A 146 -3.41 18.40 -7.05
C TRP A 146 -2.75 17.94 -8.35
N THR A 147 -3.09 16.75 -8.83
CA THR A 147 -2.66 16.29 -10.17
C THR A 147 -3.26 17.18 -11.27
N GLN A 148 -4.54 17.53 -11.15
CA GLN A 148 -5.20 18.47 -12.06
C GLN A 148 -4.58 19.87 -12.02
N TYR A 149 -4.27 20.36 -10.82
CA TYR A 149 -3.58 21.63 -10.64
C TYR A 149 -2.21 21.64 -11.34
N LEU A 150 -1.40 20.61 -11.12
CA LEU A 150 -0.11 20.48 -11.78
C LEU A 150 -0.23 20.43 -13.30
N PHE A 151 -1.21 19.68 -13.83
CA PHE A 151 -1.49 19.65 -15.26
C PHE A 151 -1.80 21.03 -15.80
N LEU A 152 -2.64 21.81 -15.11
CA LEU A 152 -2.98 23.18 -15.53
C LEU A 152 -1.78 24.12 -15.52
N GLU A 153 -0.88 23.99 -14.55
CA GLU A 153 0.35 24.80 -14.53
C GLU A 153 1.29 24.44 -15.71
N LEU A 154 1.42 23.16 -16.02
CA LEU A 154 2.18 22.70 -17.18
C LEU A 154 1.55 23.18 -18.49
N TYR A 155 0.22 23.15 -18.59
CA TYR A 155 -0.50 23.66 -19.75
C TYR A 155 -0.30 25.17 -19.93
N LYS A 156 -0.41 25.97 -18.86
CA LYS A 156 -0.13 27.42 -18.88
C LYS A 156 1.30 27.74 -19.29
N ALA A 157 2.25 26.89 -18.90
CA ALA A 157 3.66 27.03 -19.29
C ALA A 157 3.95 26.58 -20.72
N GLY A 158 2.94 26.11 -21.49
CA GLY A 158 3.10 25.64 -22.87
C GLY A 158 3.82 24.29 -23.00
N LEU A 159 3.93 23.53 -21.90
CA LEU A 159 4.60 22.23 -21.88
C LEU A 159 3.67 21.07 -22.24
N VAL A 160 2.37 21.33 -22.31
CA VAL A 160 1.34 20.34 -22.66
C VAL A 160 0.58 20.79 -23.89
N TYR A 161 0.40 19.90 -24.84
CA TYR A 161 -0.39 20.12 -26.05
C TYR A 161 -1.17 18.86 -26.42
N GLN A 162 -2.28 19.03 -27.11
CA GLN A 162 -3.09 17.94 -27.64
C GLN A 162 -2.63 17.59 -29.07
N LYS A 163 -2.45 16.30 -29.32
CA LYS A 163 -2.00 15.78 -30.61
C LYS A 163 -2.64 14.43 -30.90
N GLU A 164 -3.01 14.21 -32.17
CA GLU A 164 -3.32 12.86 -32.65
C GLU A 164 -2.01 12.09 -32.90
N SER A 165 -1.96 10.83 -32.50
CA SER A 165 -0.80 9.96 -32.65
C SER A 165 -1.25 8.50 -32.76
N GLU A 166 -0.52 7.72 -33.55
CA GLU A 166 -0.70 6.28 -33.60
C GLU A 166 -0.25 5.65 -32.28
N VAL A 167 -1.03 4.67 -31.80
CA VAL A 167 -0.73 3.90 -30.60
C VAL A 167 -0.83 2.42 -30.92
N ASN A 168 -0.04 1.59 -30.23
CA ASN A 168 -0.23 0.15 -30.28
C ASN A 168 -1.44 -0.21 -29.43
N TRP A 169 -2.41 -0.90 -30.02
CA TRP A 169 -3.62 -1.35 -29.33
C TRP A 169 -3.63 -2.85 -29.21
N ASP A 170 -3.79 -3.35 -27.97
CA ASP A 170 -4.05 -4.76 -27.71
C ASP A 170 -5.57 -4.95 -27.51
N PRO A 171 -6.25 -5.65 -28.45
CA PRO A 171 -7.69 -5.86 -28.34
C PRO A 171 -8.10 -6.93 -27.31
N ILE A 172 -7.15 -7.74 -26.81
CA ILE A 172 -7.41 -8.78 -25.81
C ILE A 172 -7.41 -8.16 -24.42
N ASP A 173 -6.34 -7.44 -24.09
CA ASP A 173 -6.18 -6.78 -22.79
C ASP A 173 -6.83 -5.39 -22.76
N THR A 174 -7.33 -4.89 -23.90
CA THR A 174 -7.95 -3.56 -24.05
C THR A 174 -7.06 -2.43 -23.57
N VAL A 175 -5.75 -2.50 -23.80
CA VAL A 175 -4.76 -1.51 -23.45
C VAL A 175 -4.07 -0.91 -24.67
N SER A 176 -3.66 0.36 -24.56
CA SER A 176 -2.90 1.06 -25.57
C SER A 176 -1.52 1.46 -25.07
N TYR A 177 -0.51 1.31 -25.92
CA TYR A 177 0.87 1.67 -25.65
C TYR A 177 1.40 2.62 -26.70
N THR A 178 2.07 3.68 -26.28
CA THR A 178 2.76 4.59 -27.21
C THR A 178 4.10 4.01 -27.68
N HIS A 179 4.69 3.10 -26.89
CA HIS A 179 5.89 2.35 -27.24
C HIS A 179 5.91 1.01 -26.48
N LEU A 180 6.54 0.01 -27.10
CA LEU A 180 6.78 -1.29 -26.46
C LEU A 180 8.09 -1.23 -25.69
N THR A 181 8.04 -1.63 -24.41
CA THR A 181 9.24 -1.85 -23.60
C THR A 181 9.40 -3.35 -23.31
N LEU A 182 10.63 -3.85 -23.40
CA LEU A 182 10.96 -5.26 -23.19
C LEU A 182 10.37 -5.89 -21.90
N PRO A 183 10.24 -5.19 -20.76
CA PRO A 183 9.63 -5.76 -19.55
C PRO A 183 8.14 -6.05 -19.64
N THR A 184 7.40 -5.48 -20.58
CA THR A 184 5.96 -5.73 -20.74
C THR A 184 5.63 -6.99 -21.54
N ILE A 185 6.63 -7.67 -22.09
CA ILE A 185 6.47 -8.91 -22.88
C ILE A 185 6.40 -10.15 -21.97
N TYR A 186 6.65 -10.02 -20.67
CA TYR A 186 6.60 -11.12 -19.70
C TYR A 186 5.45 -10.97 -18.71
N SER A 187 4.24 -10.81 -19.20
CA SER A 187 3.07 -11.21 -18.44
C SER A 187 2.75 -12.66 -18.81
N VAL A 188 3.22 -13.57 -18.01
CA VAL A 188 2.78 -14.97 -18.00
C VAL A 188 1.62 -15.07 -17.04
#